data_9d5ec36a813b59a6d0d7736ca4d9d580
#
_entry.id   9d5ec36a813b59a6d0d7736ca4d9d580
#
_cell.length_a   1.000
_cell.length_b   1.000
_cell.length_c   1.000
_cell.angle_alpha   90.00
_cell.angle_beta   90.00
_cell.angle_gamma   90.00
#
_symmetry.space_group_name_H-M   'P 1'
#
loop_
_entity.id
_entity.type
_entity.pdbx_description
1 polymer ?
#
loop_
_entity_poly.entity_id
_entity_poly.type
_entity_poly.pdbx_seq_one_letter_code
_entity_poly.pdbx_strand_id
1 'polypeptide(L)'
;MQTLYGDAWVIGGIGCVTADLPQGNDLAAVKRHGANHGCRTCNVSNDQYTDPNYNYIKNARFQQQTNERIAEIESQHLRMDQDRLATKYGLIKPGPLNDLKWNQHLQTPQDAYHSMAGKARTLLEVTFNIFNTNGENDFLEYWKRIEKPSHWSRMPNPLRHRQSFMFSDVLRLAMLMPFILQRFLESCHIKTDALNNWHKNSGIRRNLVASKLCACWAIEAKALKLAFSTTMTENTYQELQETLKKNERY
;
A
#
# COMPACT_ATOMS: atom_id res chain seq x y z
N MET A 1 8.90 -37.72 -18.45
CA MET A 1 8.83 -38.12 -17.04
C MET A 1 8.18 -39.49 -16.96
N GLN A 2 8.81 -40.46 -16.33
CA GLN A 2 8.20 -41.79 -16.12
C GLN A 2 7.20 -41.73 -14.98
N THR A 3 6.00 -42.24 -15.23
CA THR A 3 4.94 -42.39 -14.21
C THR A 3 4.62 -43.87 -13.99
N LEU A 4 3.83 -44.20 -12.98
CA LEU A 4 3.33 -45.57 -12.76
C LEU A 4 2.50 -46.11 -13.94
N TYR A 5 2.06 -45.23 -14.83
CA TYR A 5 1.23 -45.58 -16.01
C TYR A 5 1.97 -45.39 -17.33
N GLY A 6 3.30 -45.23 -17.30
CA GLY A 6 4.16 -45.03 -18.48
C GLY A 6 4.71 -43.60 -18.59
N ASP A 7 5.26 -43.28 -19.76
CA ASP A 7 5.83 -41.97 -20.04
C ASP A 7 4.72 -40.91 -20.16
N ALA A 8 4.85 -39.83 -19.42
CA ALA A 8 3.91 -38.72 -19.48
C ALA A 8 4.64 -37.39 -19.78
N TRP A 9 3.99 -36.56 -20.59
CA TRP A 9 4.38 -35.17 -20.79
C TRP A 9 3.84 -34.34 -19.62
N VAL A 10 4.71 -33.62 -18.96
CA VAL A 10 4.32 -32.65 -17.91
C VAL A 10 4.44 -31.26 -18.49
N ILE A 11 3.33 -30.55 -18.55
CA ILE A 11 3.26 -29.15 -18.98
C ILE A 11 3.08 -28.30 -17.74
N GLY A 12 3.98 -27.36 -17.52
CA GLY A 12 3.91 -26.38 -16.46
C GLY A 12 3.85 -24.96 -17.04
N GLY A 13 3.25 -24.04 -16.31
CA GLY A 13 3.21 -22.62 -16.63
C GLY A 13 3.31 -21.77 -15.38
N ILE A 14 3.71 -20.50 -15.53
CA ILE A 14 3.68 -19.51 -14.45
C ILE A 14 2.24 -19.02 -14.30
N GLY A 15 1.62 -19.24 -13.14
CA GLY A 15 0.30 -18.73 -12.84
C GLY A 15 0.35 -17.30 -12.32
N CYS A 16 1.11 -17.09 -11.24
CA CYS A 16 1.26 -15.78 -10.58
C CYS A 16 2.62 -15.71 -9.89
N VAL A 17 3.28 -14.58 -9.95
CA VAL A 17 4.54 -14.31 -9.25
C VAL A 17 4.30 -13.24 -8.22
N THR A 18 4.34 -13.60 -6.95
CA THR A 18 4.19 -12.67 -5.82
C THR A 18 5.56 -12.22 -5.33
N ALA A 19 5.72 -10.94 -5.15
CA ALA A 19 6.94 -10.31 -4.65
C ALA A 19 6.60 -8.98 -3.98
N ASP A 20 7.52 -8.43 -3.19
CA ASP A 20 7.38 -7.06 -2.67
C ASP A 20 7.29 -6.02 -3.78
N LEU A 21 6.96 -4.77 -3.43
CA LEU A 21 6.72 -3.73 -4.44
C LEU A 21 7.92 -3.52 -5.37
N PRO A 22 9.18 -3.35 -4.89
CA PRO A 22 10.34 -3.17 -5.76
C PRO A 22 10.62 -4.38 -6.64
N GLN A 23 10.68 -5.56 -6.05
CA GLN A 23 10.99 -6.79 -6.77
C GLN A 23 9.91 -7.16 -7.78
N GLY A 24 8.64 -6.96 -7.44
CA GLY A 24 7.52 -7.17 -8.37
C GLY A 24 7.60 -6.23 -9.59
N ASN A 25 8.06 -4.99 -9.40
CA ASN A 25 8.31 -4.09 -10.53
C ASN A 25 9.48 -4.56 -11.40
N ASP A 26 10.58 -5.00 -10.78
CA ASP A 26 11.74 -5.53 -11.51
C ASP A 26 11.34 -6.77 -12.35
N LEU A 27 10.54 -7.68 -11.78
CA LEU A 27 10.00 -8.84 -12.49
C LEU A 27 9.04 -8.50 -13.64
N ALA A 28 8.29 -7.41 -13.49
CA ALA A 28 7.41 -6.89 -14.54
C ALA A 28 8.11 -6.01 -15.57
N ALA A 29 9.45 -5.90 -15.53
CA ALA A 29 10.25 -5.00 -16.37
C ALA A 29 9.83 -3.52 -16.27
N VAL A 30 9.37 -3.07 -15.09
CA VAL A 30 8.91 -1.72 -14.83
C VAL A 30 9.85 -1.03 -13.84
N LYS A 31 10.13 0.26 -14.03
CA LYS A 31 10.89 1.06 -13.06
C LYS A 31 10.21 1.05 -11.70
N ARG A 32 10.99 1.17 -10.64
CA ARG A 32 10.46 1.17 -9.27
C ARG A 32 9.59 2.40 -9.01
N HIS A 33 8.78 2.35 -7.98
CA HIS A 33 7.76 3.35 -7.61
C HIS A 33 8.29 4.80 -7.43
N GLY A 34 9.59 5.01 -7.29
CA GLY A 34 10.20 6.35 -7.32
C GLY A 34 10.31 6.98 -8.72
N ALA A 35 10.09 6.21 -9.79
CA ALA A 35 10.08 6.73 -11.15
C ALA A 35 8.75 7.37 -11.50
N ASN A 36 8.73 8.30 -12.46
CA ASN A 36 7.49 8.99 -12.89
C ASN A 36 6.38 8.02 -13.32
N HIS A 37 6.71 6.89 -13.93
CA HIS A 37 5.77 5.84 -14.32
C HIS A 37 6.18 4.50 -13.68
N GLY A 38 6.20 4.45 -12.34
CA GLY A 38 6.67 3.32 -11.57
C GLY A 38 5.58 2.29 -11.19
N CYS A 39 4.38 2.36 -11.75
CA CYS A 39 3.33 1.37 -11.49
C CYS A 39 3.43 0.23 -12.50
N ARG A 40 3.47 -1.03 -12.02
CA ARG A 40 3.50 -2.21 -12.90
C ARG A 40 2.14 -2.58 -13.47
N THR A 41 1.05 -2.04 -12.92
CA THR A 41 -0.33 -2.33 -13.36
C THR A 41 -0.84 -1.32 -14.38
N CYS A 42 -0.47 -0.04 -14.27
CA CYS A 42 -0.96 1.02 -15.15
C CYS A 42 0.10 2.08 -15.44
N ASN A 43 -0.19 2.96 -16.41
CA ASN A 43 0.71 4.03 -16.85
C ASN A 43 0.55 5.33 -16.04
N VAL A 44 0.17 5.25 -14.77
CA VAL A 44 0.02 6.41 -13.89
C VAL A 44 1.35 7.15 -13.72
N SER A 45 1.31 8.49 -13.73
CA SER A 45 2.45 9.35 -13.41
C SER A 45 2.45 9.79 -11.94
N ASN A 46 3.58 10.25 -11.43
CA ASN A 46 3.73 10.62 -10.02
C ASN A 46 2.72 11.68 -9.56
N ASP A 47 2.39 12.63 -10.41
CA ASP A 47 1.41 13.69 -10.15
C ASP A 47 -0.04 13.17 -10.09
N GLN A 48 -0.30 11.99 -10.65
CA GLN A 48 -1.61 11.34 -10.69
C GLN A 48 -1.81 10.25 -9.65
N TYR A 49 -0.79 9.87 -8.88
CA TYR A 49 -0.90 8.80 -7.87
C TYR A 49 -1.96 9.07 -6.81
N THR A 50 -2.24 10.32 -6.51
CA THR A 50 -3.22 10.74 -5.50
C THR A 50 -4.56 11.17 -6.10
N ASP A 51 -4.76 11.03 -7.42
CA ASP A 51 -6.03 11.33 -8.06
C ASP A 51 -7.04 10.19 -7.86
N PRO A 52 -8.08 10.34 -7.03
CA PRO A 52 -9.07 9.30 -6.76
C PRO A 52 -9.94 8.98 -7.99
N ASN A 53 -9.90 9.82 -9.02
CA ASN A 53 -10.66 9.64 -10.26
C ASN A 53 -9.81 9.03 -11.38
N TYR A 54 -8.52 8.76 -11.14
CA TYR A 54 -7.66 8.15 -12.14
C TYR A 54 -8.19 6.77 -12.55
N ASN A 55 -8.48 6.61 -13.82
CA ASN A 55 -8.99 5.35 -14.35
C ASN A 55 -7.84 4.40 -14.70
N TYR A 56 -7.41 3.60 -13.71
CA TYR A 56 -6.31 2.65 -13.86
C TYR A 56 -6.62 1.52 -14.84
N ILE A 57 -7.88 1.16 -15.04
CA ILE A 57 -8.29 0.12 -16.01
C ILE A 57 -8.09 0.64 -17.44
N LYS A 58 -8.58 1.85 -17.75
CA LYS A 58 -8.38 2.47 -19.07
C LYS A 58 -6.91 2.69 -19.40
N ASN A 59 -6.10 2.97 -18.37
CA ASN A 59 -4.67 3.24 -18.50
C ASN A 59 -3.81 2.03 -18.09
N ALA A 60 -4.36 0.82 -18.11
CA ALA A 60 -3.64 -0.40 -17.75
C ALA A 60 -2.42 -0.61 -18.66
N ARG A 61 -1.40 -1.25 -18.13
CA ARG A 61 -0.28 -1.73 -18.94
C ARG A 61 -0.68 -3.03 -19.61
N PHE A 62 -0.41 -3.12 -20.91
CA PHE A 62 -0.62 -4.33 -21.69
C PHE A 62 0.73 -4.90 -22.12
N GLN A 63 0.89 -6.21 -22.02
CA GLN A 63 2.14 -6.89 -22.36
C GLN A 63 2.58 -6.59 -23.80
N GLN A 64 1.66 -6.63 -24.77
CA GLN A 64 1.98 -6.33 -26.15
C GLN A 64 2.60 -4.94 -26.30
N GLN A 65 1.96 -3.91 -25.72
CA GLN A 65 2.46 -2.53 -25.78
C GLN A 65 3.80 -2.39 -25.06
N THR A 66 4.00 -3.12 -23.96
CA THR A 66 5.28 -3.11 -23.25
C THR A 66 6.38 -3.74 -24.09
N ASN A 67 6.11 -4.86 -24.76
CA ASN A 67 7.06 -5.50 -25.67
C ASN A 67 7.44 -4.60 -26.86
N GLU A 68 6.45 -3.93 -27.47
CA GLU A 68 6.70 -2.94 -28.53
C GLU A 68 7.60 -1.80 -28.07
N ARG A 69 7.37 -1.26 -26.87
CA ARG A 69 8.19 -0.19 -26.27
C ARG A 69 9.60 -0.68 -25.91
N ILE A 70 9.74 -1.91 -25.44
CA ILE A 70 11.07 -2.51 -25.18
C ILE A 70 11.82 -2.65 -26.48
N ALA A 71 11.21 -3.16 -27.54
CA ALA A 71 11.84 -3.27 -28.87
C ALA A 71 12.23 -1.87 -29.42
N GLU A 72 11.41 -0.85 -29.21
CA GLU A 72 11.74 0.54 -29.55
C GLU A 72 12.98 1.04 -28.79
N ILE A 73 13.06 0.77 -27.49
CA ILE A 73 14.22 1.12 -26.66
C ILE A 73 15.48 0.43 -27.17
N GLU A 74 15.41 -0.88 -27.42
CA GLU A 74 16.55 -1.70 -27.85
C GLU A 74 17.02 -1.35 -29.27
N SER A 75 16.15 -0.82 -30.11
CA SER A 75 16.50 -0.36 -31.47
C SER A 75 17.36 0.91 -31.48
N GLN A 76 17.45 1.64 -30.37
CA GLN A 76 18.25 2.86 -30.31
C GLN A 76 19.74 2.54 -30.24
N HIS A 77 20.53 3.22 -31.08
CA HIS A 77 21.99 3.04 -31.12
C HIS A 77 22.72 3.69 -29.95
N LEU A 78 22.18 4.81 -29.43
CA LEU A 78 22.81 5.54 -28.33
C LEU A 78 22.17 5.17 -27.00
N ARG A 79 23.00 4.81 -26.01
CA ARG A 79 22.52 4.50 -24.65
C ARG A 79 21.72 5.63 -24.04
N MET A 80 22.07 6.87 -24.30
CA MET A 80 21.33 8.03 -23.81
C MET A 80 19.88 8.07 -24.34
N ASP A 81 19.64 7.67 -25.58
CA ASP A 81 18.30 7.59 -26.17
C ASP A 81 17.53 6.40 -25.61
N GLN A 82 18.20 5.26 -25.38
CA GLN A 82 17.62 4.11 -24.68
C GLN A 82 17.13 4.52 -23.26
N ASP A 83 17.99 5.19 -22.48
CA ASP A 83 17.68 5.63 -21.12
C ASP A 83 16.54 6.66 -21.10
N ARG A 84 16.48 7.55 -22.07
CA ARG A 84 15.42 8.54 -22.25
C ARG A 84 14.07 7.88 -22.53
N LEU A 85 13.99 6.93 -23.45
CA LEU A 85 12.78 6.19 -23.77
C LEU A 85 12.36 5.28 -22.62
N ALA A 86 13.31 4.59 -22.00
CA ALA A 86 13.06 3.77 -20.80
C ALA A 86 12.45 4.61 -19.67
N THR A 87 12.92 5.85 -19.49
CA THR A 87 12.35 6.77 -18.48
C THR A 87 10.98 7.26 -18.88
N LYS A 88 10.77 7.60 -20.15
CA LYS A 88 9.47 8.02 -20.69
C LYS A 88 8.40 6.96 -20.51
N TYR A 89 8.73 5.69 -20.73
CA TYR A 89 7.78 4.58 -20.61
C TYR A 89 7.72 3.96 -19.22
N GLY A 90 8.63 4.33 -18.32
CA GLY A 90 8.75 3.72 -16.99
C GLY A 90 9.18 2.26 -17.05
N LEU A 91 10.01 1.88 -18.01
CA LEU A 91 10.45 0.52 -18.24
C LEU A 91 11.94 0.33 -17.89
N ILE A 92 12.32 -0.91 -17.62
CA ILE A 92 13.70 -1.37 -17.45
C ILE A 92 13.96 -2.50 -18.44
N LYS A 93 15.22 -2.93 -18.55
CA LYS A 93 15.58 -4.10 -19.34
C LYS A 93 14.81 -5.34 -18.81
N PRO A 94 14.20 -6.13 -19.70
CA PRO A 94 13.49 -7.36 -19.30
C PRO A 94 14.42 -8.36 -18.64
N GLY A 95 13.87 -9.08 -17.64
CA GLY A 95 14.56 -10.21 -17.02
C GLY A 95 14.26 -11.54 -17.73
N PRO A 96 14.88 -12.65 -17.28
CA PRO A 96 14.69 -13.96 -17.90
C PRO A 96 13.25 -14.48 -17.92
N LEU A 97 12.40 -14.02 -17.00
CA LEU A 97 11.00 -14.41 -16.97
C LEU A 97 10.21 -13.86 -18.17
N ASN A 98 10.68 -12.78 -18.79
CA ASN A 98 10.00 -12.18 -19.94
C ASN A 98 10.12 -13.04 -21.21
N ASP A 99 11.01 -14.02 -21.23
CA ASP A 99 11.13 -15.00 -22.31
C ASP A 99 10.05 -16.11 -22.22
N LEU A 100 9.34 -16.17 -21.10
CA LEU A 100 8.28 -17.14 -20.87
C LEU A 100 6.93 -16.63 -21.38
N LYS A 101 6.04 -17.57 -21.70
CA LYS A 101 4.64 -17.25 -22.08
C LYS A 101 3.85 -16.85 -20.81
N TRP A 102 3.95 -15.62 -20.40
CA TRP A 102 3.20 -15.06 -19.27
C TRP A 102 2.88 -13.59 -19.51
N ASN A 103 1.86 -13.07 -18.82
CA ASN A 103 1.56 -11.66 -18.84
C ASN A 103 2.13 -10.99 -17.60
N GLN A 104 3.29 -10.34 -17.75
CA GLN A 104 4.04 -9.73 -16.65
C GLN A 104 3.26 -8.69 -15.84
N HIS A 105 2.25 -8.04 -16.41
CA HIS A 105 1.45 -7.02 -15.72
C HIS A 105 0.25 -7.62 -14.97
N LEU A 106 -0.33 -8.70 -15.49
CA LEU A 106 -1.46 -9.39 -14.84
C LEU A 106 -0.98 -10.44 -13.83
N GLN A 107 0.15 -11.10 -14.12
CA GLN A 107 0.65 -12.21 -13.31
C GLN A 107 1.68 -11.79 -12.24
N THR A 108 1.95 -10.46 -12.09
CA THR A 108 2.64 -9.87 -10.94
C THR A 108 1.68 -8.91 -10.21
N PRO A 109 0.76 -9.43 -9.40
CA PRO A 109 -0.21 -8.60 -8.68
C PRO A 109 0.50 -7.63 -7.72
N GLN A 110 -0.19 -6.54 -7.38
CA GLN A 110 0.30 -5.60 -6.37
C GLN A 110 0.35 -6.27 -5.00
N ASP A 111 1.39 -5.93 -4.24
CA ASP A 111 1.55 -6.41 -2.88
C ASP A 111 0.67 -5.58 -1.93
N ALA A 112 -0.49 -6.11 -1.61
CA ALA A 112 -1.43 -5.50 -0.70
C ALA A 112 -0.87 -5.38 0.72
N TYR A 113 -0.05 -6.38 1.17
CA TYR A 113 0.50 -6.40 2.51
C TYR A 113 1.43 -5.21 2.77
N HIS A 114 2.45 -5.00 1.91
CA HIS A 114 3.38 -3.88 2.04
C HIS A 114 2.69 -2.53 1.82
N SER A 115 1.76 -2.46 0.86
CA SER A 115 1.02 -1.22 0.58
C SER A 115 0.18 -0.78 1.78
N MET A 116 -0.61 -1.68 2.36
CA MET A 116 -1.47 -1.38 3.51
C MET A 116 -0.67 -1.13 4.78
N ALA A 117 0.37 -1.93 5.04
CA ALA A 117 1.24 -1.74 6.20
C ALA A 117 2.03 -0.43 6.12
N GLY A 118 2.53 -0.06 4.94
CA GLY A 118 3.21 1.21 4.71
C GLY A 118 2.31 2.41 4.98
N LYS A 119 1.08 2.38 4.49
CA LYS A 119 0.07 3.40 4.73
C LYS A 119 -0.27 3.53 6.22
N ALA A 120 -0.55 2.40 6.88
CA ALA A 120 -0.85 2.37 8.31
C ALA A 120 0.33 2.88 9.14
N ARG A 121 1.59 2.57 8.77
CA ARG A 121 2.79 3.09 9.42
C ARG A 121 2.86 4.62 9.33
N THR A 122 2.65 5.18 8.15
CA THR A 122 2.64 6.63 7.95
C THR A 122 1.56 7.29 8.81
N LEU A 123 0.35 6.74 8.84
CA LEU A 123 -0.74 7.26 9.66
C LEU A 123 -0.42 7.17 11.16
N LEU A 124 0.23 6.09 11.63
CA LEU A 124 0.73 5.96 13.00
C LEU A 124 1.75 7.05 13.35
N GLU A 125 2.71 7.29 12.46
CA GLU A 125 3.73 8.32 12.67
C GLU A 125 3.09 9.70 12.79
N VAL A 126 2.17 10.04 11.88
CA VAL A 126 1.42 11.31 11.95
C VAL A 126 0.64 11.40 13.26
N THR A 127 -0.09 10.35 13.62
CA THR A 127 -0.92 10.31 14.84
C THR A 127 -0.09 10.54 16.11
N PHE A 128 1.01 9.83 16.26
CA PHE A 128 1.85 9.96 17.46
C PHE A 128 2.64 11.27 17.49
N ASN A 129 3.00 11.82 16.33
CA ASN A 129 3.70 13.10 16.28
C ASN A 129 2.83 14.29 16.68
N ILE A 130 1.52 14.19 16.54
CA ILE A 130 0.60 15.28 16.94
C ILE A 130 0.14 15.19 18.39
N PHE A 131 0.35 14.08 19.10
CA PHE A 131 0.02 13.99 20.52
C PHE A 131 0.92 14.91 21.36
N ASN A 132 0.32 15.56 22.33
CA ASN A 132 1.05 16.16 23.43
C ASN A 132 1.34 15.13 24.54
N THR A 133 2.03 15.51 25.60
CA THR A 133 2.42 14.62 26.70
C THR A 133 1.22 13.91 27.34
N ASN A 134 0.08 14.59 27.50
CA ASN A 134 -1.12 13.99 28.07
C ASN A 134 -1.69 12.93 27.10
N GLY A 135 -1.75 13.25 25.81
CA GLY A 135 -2.21 12.31 24.78
C GLY A 135 -1.34 11.06 24.70
N GLU A 136 -0.01 11.19 24.82
CA GLU A 136 0.91 10.06 24.88
C GLU A 136 0.68 9.19 26.12
N ASN A 137 0.51 9.81 27.29
CA ASN A 137 0.31 9.10 28.56
C ASN A 137 -1.02 8.32 28.55
N ASP A 138 -2.11 8.97 28.13
CA ASP A 138 -3.44 8.36 28.08
C ASP A 138 -3.48 7.24 27.04
N PHE A 139 -2.85 7.45 25.87
CA PHE A 139 -2.70 6.39 24.88
C PHE A 139 -2.01 5.16 25.48
N LEU A 140 -0.89 5.34 26.21
CA LEU A 140 -0.16 4.22 26.82
C LEU A 140 -0.95 3.52 27.93
N GLU A 141 -1.76 4.26 28.67
CA GLU A 141 -2.64 3.67 29.67
C GLU A 141 -3.67 2.74 29.03
N TYR A 142 -4.38 3.22 27.98
CA TYR A 142 -5.33 2.41 27.24
C TYR A 142 -4.66 1.26 26.51
N TRP A 143 -3.49 1.48 25.90
CA TRP A 143 -2.69 0.42 25.28
C TRP A 143 -2.36 -0.74 26.20
N LYS A 144 -2.07 -0.48 27.46
CA LYS A 144 -1.80 -1.52 28.47
C LYS A 144 -3.04 -2.29 28.89
N ARG A 145 -4.20 -1.63 28.90
CA ARG A 145 -5.47 -2.18 29.36
C ARG A 145 -6.23 -2.96 28.28
N ILE A 146 -5.98 -2.65 27.00
CA ILE A 146 -6.72 -3.29 25.92
C ILE A 146 -6.36 -4.76 25.84
N GLU A 147 -7.38 -5.62 25.87
CA GLU A 147 -7.22 -7.04 25.66
C GLU A 147 -6.83 -7.32 24.22
N LYS A 148 -5.81 -8.15 24.05
CA LYS A 148 -5.30 -8.58 22.75
C LYS A 148 -5.58 -10.06 22.55
N PRO A 149 -5.82 -10.52 21.32
CA PRO A 149 -5.99 -11.94 21.06
C PRO A 149 -4.82 -12.76 21.61
N SER A 150 -5.12 -13.86 22.31
CA SER A 150 -4.12 -14.68 23.02
C SER A 150 -3.03 -15.24 22.11
N HIS A 151 -3.33 -15.42 20.82
CA HIS A 151 -2.38 -15.93 19.83
C HIS A 151 -1.46 -14.83 19.24
N TRP A 152 -1.65 -13.55 19.62
CA TRP A 152 -0.73 -12.50 19.20
C TRP A 152 0.53 -12.52 20.07
N SER A 153 1.69 -12.41 19.43
CA SER A 153 2.93 -12.17 20.16
C SER A 153 2.85 -10.86 20.95
N ARG A 154 3.60 -10.78 22.04
CA ARG A 154 3.67 -9.55 22.84
C ARG A 154 4.18 -8.40 21.98
N MET A 155 3.36 -7.38 21.83
CA MET A 155 3.72 -6.16 21.13
C MET A 155 4.41 -5.18 22.08
N PRO A 156 5.55 -4.61 21.71
CA PRO A 156 6.25 -3.61 22.52
C PRO A 156 5.48 -2.30 22.60
N ASN A 157 5.97 -1.36 23.40
CA ASN A 157 5.38 -0.03 23.52
C ASN A 157 5.42 0.70 22.16
N PRO A 158 4.27 1.04 21.54
CA PRO A 158 4.23 1.57 20.20
C PRO A 158 4.78 3.00 20.08
N LEU A 159 4.81 3.78 21.15
CA LEU A 159 5.41 5.14 21.13
C LEU A 159 6.94 5.07 21.16
N ARG A 160 7.52 4.18 21.99
CA ARG A 160 8.96 4.10 22.17
C ARG A 160 9.68 3.23 21.16
N HIS A 161 9.00 2.18 20.65
CA HIS A 161 9.60 1.14 19.82
C HIS A 161 8.99 1.04 18.42
N ARG A 162 8.26 2.07 17.97
CA ARG A 162 7.57 2.05 16.66
C ARG A 162 8.47 1.75 15.46
N GLN A 163 9.74 2.17 15.53
CA GLN A 163 10.70 1.94 14.44
C GLN A 163 11.11 0.46 14.30
N SER A 164 11.02 -0.31 15.40
CA SER A 164 11.31 -1.74 15.40
C SER A 164 10.08 -2.61 15.06
N PHE A 165 8.92 -2.00 14.84
CA PHE A 165 7.72 -2.75 14.48
C PHE A 165 7.86 -3.38 13.10
N MET A 166 7.59 -4.66 13.04
CA MET A 166 7.36 -5.36 11.78
C MET A 166 6.04 -4.90 11.17
N PHE A 167 5.85 -5.11 9.88
CA PHE A 167 4.57 -4.75 9.24
C PHE A 167 3.37 -5.47 9.86
N SER A 168 3.54 -6.72 10.30
CA SER A 168 2.50 -7.43 11.05
C SER A 168 2.09 -6.73 12.36
N ASP A 169 3.04 -6.13 13.08
CA ASP A 169 2.76 -5.38 14.30
C ASP A 169 2.04 -4.06 13.99
N VAL A 170 2.46 -3.39 12.91
CA VAL A 170 1.79 -2.17 12.42
C VAL A 170 0.33 -2.45 12.08
N LEU A 171 0.05 -3.53 11.34
CA LEU A 171 -1.30 -3.92 10.95
C LEU A 171 -2.16 -4.30 12.17
N ARG A 172 -1.59 -5.04 13.14
CA ARG A 172 -2.28 -5.38 14.39
C ARG A 172 -2.62 -4.12 15.19
N LEU A 173 -1.66 -3.20 15.32
CA LEU A 173 -1.88 -1.93 16.00
C LEU A 173 -2.95 -1.10 15.28
N ALA A 174 -2.91 -1.01 13.95
CA ALA A 174 -3.90 -0.30 13.15
C ALA A 174 -5.33 -0.80 13.38
N MET A 175 -5.51 -2.09 13.57
CA MET A 175 -6.82 -2.67 13.92
C MET A 175 -7.31 -2.26 15.32
N LEU A 176 -6.40 -1.98 16.26
CA LEU A 176 -6.74 -1.57 17.64
C LEU A 176 -6.93 -0.06 17.77
N MET A 177 -6.30 0.72 16.91
CA MET A 177 -6.29 2.20 17.00
C MET A 177 -7.69 2.83 17.13
N PRO A 178 -8.72 2.45 16.33
CA PRO A 178 -10.05 3.04 16.48
C PRO A 178 -10.62 2.88 17.88
N PHE A 179 -10.43 1.70 18.47
CA PHE A 179 -10.96 1.39 19.81
C PHE A 179 -10.22 2.14 20.91
N ILE A 180 -8.90 2.29 20.78
CA ILE A 180 -8.09 3.02 21.75
C ILE A 180 -8.39 4.51 21.67
N LEU A 181 -8.33 5.10 20.47
CA LEU A 181 -8.51 6.54 20.28
C LEU A 181 -9.92 7.00 20.69
N GLN A 182 -10.94 6.22 20.37
CA GLN A 182 -12.33 6.55 20.73
C GLN A 182 -12.56 6.63 22.24
N ARG A 183 -11.70 6.00 23.06
CA ARG A 183 -11.81 5.97 24.52
C ARG A 183 -11.32 7.22 25.21
N PHE A 184 -10.33 7.91 24.63
CA PHE A 184 -9.69 9.04 25.33
C PHE A 184 -9.46 10.27 24.46
N LEU A 185 -9.36 10.10 23.11
CA LEU A 185 -8.86 11.19 22.29
C LEU A 185 -9.82 12.37 22.20
N GLU A 186 -9.36 13.51 22.74
CA GLU A 186 -9.99 14.80 22.63
C GLU A 186 -8.98 15.82 22.09
N SER A 187 -9.46 17.02 21.73
CA SER A 187 -8.58 18.08 21.22
C SER A 187 -7.49 18.53 22.22
N CYS A 188 -7.73 18.37 23.52
CA CYS A 188 -6.75 18.68 24.56
C CYS A 188 -5.55 17.73 24.59
N HIS A 189 -5.63 16.55 23.93
CA HIS A 189 -4.54 15.58 23.79
C HIS A 189 -3.66 15.83 22.57
N ILE A 190 -4.01 16.82 21.76
CA ILE A 190 -3.32 17.18 20.52
C ILE A 190 -2.54 18.48 20.71
N LYS A 191 -1.34 18.55 20.16
CA LYS A 191 -0.51 19.77 20.17
C LYS A 191 -1.23 20.93 19.51
N THR A 192 -1.15 22.10 20.12
CA THR A 192 -1.81 23.33 19.65
C THR A 192 -1.38 23.74 18.24
N ASP A 193 -0.10 23.60 17.92
CA ASP A 193 0.45 23.87 16.60
C ASP A 193 -0.13 22.92 15.53
N ALA A 194 -0.30 21.64 15.85
CA ALA A 194 -0.94 20.68 14.96
C ALA A 194 -2.42 21.03 14.70
N LEU A 195 -3.17 21.40 15.75
CA LEU A 195 -4.56 21.88 15.61
C LEU A 195 -4.65 23.13 14.71
N ASN A 196 -3.71 24.07 14.89
CA ASN A 196 -3.66 25.29 14.10
C ASN A 196 -3.32 25.01 12.63
N ASN A 197 -2.34 24.14 12.38
CA ASN A 197 -1.94 23.76 11.04
C ASN A 197 -3.08 23.07 10.28
N TRP A 198 -3.80 22.16 10.91
CA TRP A 198 -4.95 21.51 10.28
C TRP A 198 -6.08 22.51 10.00
N HIS A 199 -6.38 23.39 10.94
CA HIS A 199 -7.37 24.44 10.70
C HIS A 199 -6.99 25.31 9.50
N LYS A 200 -5.73 25.74 9.43
CA LYS A 200 -5.21 26.59 8.35
C LYS A 200 -5.24 25.89 6.98
N ASN A 201 -4.84 24.63 6.93
CA ASN A 201 -4.62 23.91 5.67
C ASN A 201 -5.87 23.22 5.13
N SER A 202 -6.78 22.77 6.00
CA SER A 202 -7.96 22.00 5.61
C SER A 202 -9.30 22.65 6.00
N GLY A 203 -9.29 23.77 6.72
CA GLY A 203 -10.50 24.42 7.24
C GLY A 203 -11.19 23.64 8.37
N ILE A 204 -10.65 22.51 8.82
CA ILE A 204 -11.24 21.69 9.89
C ILE A 204 -11.20 22.48 11.19
N ARG A 205 -12.35 22.63 11.86
CA ARG A 205 -12.41 23.26 13.18
C ARG A 205 -11.59 22.46 14.20
N ARG A 206 -10.84 23.14 15.06
CA ARG A 206 -9.92 22.52 16.05
C ARG A 206 -10.61 21.46 16.92
N ASN A 207 -11.85 21.70 17.36
CA ASN A 207 -12.64 20.75 18.16
C ASN A 207 -13.08 19.49 17.41
N LEU A 208 -12.97 19.46 16.07
CA LEU A 208 -13.32 18.32 15.25
C LEU A 208 -12.10 17.47 14.86
N VAL A 209 -10.88 17.91 15.13
CA VAL A 209 -9.66 17.21 14.72
C VAL A 209 -9.59 15.81 15.35
N ALA A 210 -9.87 15.69 16.65
CA ALA A 210 -9.86 14.39 17.34
C ALA A 210 -10.89 13.41 16.73
N SER A 211 -12.12 13.85 16.52
CA SER A 211 -13.16 13.01 15.92
C SER A 211 -12.84 12.62 14.47
N LYS A 212 -12.23 13.52 13.71
CA LYS A 212 -11.75 13.23 12.34
C LYS A 212 -10.63 12.19 12.34
N LEU A 213 -9.69 12.29 13.27
CA LEU A 213 -8.62 11.30 13.40
C LEU A 213 -9.17 9.92 13.80
N CYS A 214 -10.12 9.85 14.73
CA CYS A 214 -10.80 8.61 15.07
C CYS A 214 -11.52 8.01 13.86
N ALA A 215 -12.23 8.83 13.07
CA ALA A 215 -12.91 8.40 11.86
C ALA A 215 -11.93 7.88 10.79
N CYS A 216 -10.80 8.55 10.60
CA CYS A 216 -9.73 8.11 9.70
C CYS A 216 -9.23 6.71 10.08
N TRP A 217 -8.93 6.47 11.36
CA TRP A 217 -8.50 5.17 11.84
C TRP A 217 -9.58 4.08 11.71
N ALA A 218 -10.85 4.43 11.92
CA ALA A 218 -11.96 3.49 11.72
C ALA A 218 -12.08 3.06 10.25
N ILE A 219 -11.90 4.00 9.32
CA ILE A 219 -11.88 3.71 7.88
C ILE A 219 -10.67 2.87 7.50
N GLU A 220 -9.48 3.19 8.05
CA GLU A 220 -8.27 2.40 7.80
C GLU A 220 -8.41 0.97 8.31
N ALA A 221 -8.90 0.77 9.54
CA ALA A 221 -9.14 -0.57 10.09
C ALA A 221 -10.17 -1.36 9.28
N LYS A 222 -11.21 -0.69 8.76
CA LYS A 222 -12.19 -1.30 7.85
C LYS A 222 -11.54 -1.71 6.53
N ALA A 223 -10.72 -0.84 5.93
CA ALA A 223 -9.98 -1.15 4.70
C ALA A 223 -9.06 -2.36 4.88
N LEU A 224 -8.32 -2.42 6.01
CA LEU A 224 -7.49 -3.57 6.35
C LEU A 224 -8.30 -4.87 6.46
N LYS A 225 -9.44 -4.83 7.17
CA LYS A 225 -10.33 -5.99 7.31
C LYS A 225 -10.82 -6.51 5.95
N LEU A 226 -11.19 -5.61 5.05
CA LEU A 226 -11.67 -5.96 3.71
C LEU A 226 -10.53 -6.48 2.82
N ALA A 227 -9.38 -5.80 2.82
CA ALA A 227 -8.22 -6.17 2.00
C ALA A 227 -7.64 -7.56 2.36
N PHE A 228 -7.71 -7.95 3.64
CA PHE A 228 -7.25 -9.25 4.14
C PHE A 228 -8.38 -10.24 4.39
N SER A 229 -9.53 -10.04 3.75
CA SER A 229 -10.63 -11.01 3.79
C SER A 229 -10.18 -12.33 3.17
N THR A 230 -10.53 -13.44 3.79
CA THR A 230 -10.26 -14.79 3.27
C THR A 230 -11.00 -15.11 1.99
N THR A 231 -12.11 -14.38 1.74
CA THR A 231 -12.93 -14.53 0.54
C THR A 231 -13.21 -13.13 -0.03
N MET A 232 -12.75 -12.90 -1.26
CA MET A 232 -13.01 -11.67 -1.99
C MET A 232 -14.18 -11.90 -2.95
N THR A 233 -15.34 -11.33 -2.62
CA THR A 233 -16.50 -11.27 -3.51
C THR A 233 -16.54 -9.95 -4.25
N GLU A 234 -17.35 -9.83 -5.30
CA GLU A 234 -17.56 -8.55 -5.99
C GLU A 234 -18.05 -7.46 -5.02
N ASN A 235 -18.97 -7.79 -4.13
CA ASN A 235 -19.44 -6.84 -3.10
C ASN A 235 -18.33 -6.42 -2.15
N THR A 236 -17.47 -7.35 -1.71
CA THR A 236 -16.31 -7.04 -0.85
C THR A 236 -15.33 -6.13 -1.57
N TYR A 237 -15.09 -6.38 -2.86
CA TYR A 237 -14.23 -5.53 -3.68
C TYR A 237 -14.78 -4.11 -3.84
N GLN A 238 -16.05 -3.96 -4.15
CA GLN A 238 -16.71 -2.66 -4.26
C GLN A 238 -16.70 -1.90 -2.94
N GLU A 239 -16.98 -2.57 -1.82
CA GLU A 239 -16.90 -1.98 -0.48
C GLU A 239 -15.49 -1.53 -0.12
N LEU A 240 -14.48 -2.32 -0.47
CA LEU A 240 -13.05 -1.93 -0.29
C LEU A 240 -12.72 -0.68 -1.11
N GLN A 241 -13.11 -0.65 -2.38
CA GLN A 241 -12.88 0.50 -3.25
C GLN A 241 -13.51 1.78 -2.71
N GLU A 242 -14.77 1.72 -2.26
CA GLU A 242 -15.45 2.85 -1.64
C GLU A 242 -14.79 3.29 -0.32
N THR A 243 -14.34 2.31 0.47
CA THR A 243 -13.67 2.58 1.76
C THR A 243 -12.33 3.28 1.52
N LEU A 244 -11.54 2.84 0.53
CA LEU A 244 -10.28 3.48 0.16
C LEU A 244 -10.50 4.91 -0.35
N LYS A 245 -11.50 5.14 -1.22
CA LYS A 245 -11.86 6.50 -1.69
C LYS A 245 -12.30 7.44 -0.56
N LYS A 246 -12.96 6.91 0.48
CA LYS A 246 -13.31 7.72 1.66
C LYS A 246 -12.08 8.09 2.48
N ASN A 247 -11.12 7.19 2.58
CA ASN A 247 -9.90 7.42 3.35
C ASN A 247 -9.00 8.53 2.76
N GLU A 248 -9.05 8.77 1.46
CA GLU A 248 -8.32 9.85 0.79
C GLU A 248 -8.87 11.26 1.09
N ARG A 249 -10.08 11.35 1.66
CA ARG A 249 -10.75 12.61 1.98
C ARG A 249 -10.50 13.09 3.43
N TYR A 250 -9.77 12.31 4.22
CA TYR A 250 -9.44 12.62 5.61
C TYR A 250 -7.95 12.83 5.80
#